data_93a6d138b55952b02aa56b622154c186
#
_entry.id   93a6d138b55952b02aa56b622154c186
#
_cell.length_a   1.000
_cell.length_b   1.000
_cell.length_c   1.000
_cell.angle_alpha   90.00
_cell.angle_beta   90.00
_cell.angle_gamma   90.00
#
_symmetry.space_group_name_H-M   'P 1'
#
loop_
_entity.id
_entity.type
_entity.pdbx_description
1 polymer ?
#
loop_
_entity_poly.entity_id
_entity_poly.type
_entity_poly.pdbx_seq_one_letter_code
_entity_poly.pdbx_strand_id
1 'polypeptide(L)' 'MTYQQAKEKAKKGKIIMLPNYIGYFNWDYGIENLVFHNNTYICVADDLDDIKNRNDFYYII' A
#
# COMPACT_ATOMS: atom_id res chain seq x y z
N MET A 1 9.02 4.32 -5.04
CA MET A 1 8.95 5.01 -3.72
C MET A 1 9.20 4.01 -2.60
N THR A 2 9.74 4.51 -1.50
CA THR A 2 9.83 3.70 -0.28
C THR A 2 8.45 3.48 0.33
N TYR A 3 8.37 2.57 1.30
CA TYR A 3 7.12 2.31 2.02
C TYR A 3 6.58 3.58 2.69
N GLN A 4 7.46 4.35 3.32
CA GLN A 4 7.06 5.60 3.98
C GLN A 4 6.53 6.62 2.97
N GLN A 5 7.19 6.76 1.83
CA GLN A 5 6.73 7.66 0.77
C GLN A 5 5.37 7.21 0.21
N ALA A 6 5.17 5.90 0.08
CA ALA A 6 3.89 5.35 -0.37
C ALA A 6 2.77 5.70 0.59
N LYS A 7 3.03 5.61 1.90
CA LYS A 7 2.04 6.00 2.92
C LYS A 7 1.66 7.48 2.76
N GLU A 8 2.64 8.35 2.55
CA GLU A 8 2.37 9.77 2.38
C GLU A 8 1.53 10.06 1.14
N LYS A 9 1.81 9.37 0.05
CA LYS A 9 1.00 9.52 -1.17
C LYS A 9 -0.42 8.98 -0.99
N ALA A 10 -0.55 7.85 -0.31
CA ALA A 10 -1.86 7.26 -0.05
C ALA A 10 -2.73 8.16 0.82
N LYS A 11 -2.15 8.86 1.79
CA LYS A 11 -2.88 9.82 2.63
C LYS A 11 -3.49 10.94 1.80
N LYS A 12 -2.92 11.23 0.64
CA LYS A 12 -3.42 12.26 -0.28
C LYS A 12 -4.43 11.71 -1.28
N GLY A 13 -4.84 10.45 -1.12
CA GLY A 13 -5.85 9.83 -1.97
C GLY A 13 -5.31 9.02 -3.13
N LYS A 14 -4.01 8.80 -3.21
CA LYS A 14 -3.42 8.00 -4.29
C LYS A 14 -3.58 6.52 -4.01
N ILE A 15 -3.82 5.75 -5.07
CA ILE A 15 -3.83 4.29 -4.99
C ILE A 15 -2.40 3.81 -5.23
N ILE A 16 -1.90 3.00 -4.32
CA ILE A 16 -0.51 2.54 -4.33
C ILE A 16 -0.46 1.12 -4.88
N MET A 17 0.57 0.86 -5.67
CA MET A 17 0.80 -0.42 -6.34
C MET A 17 2.20 -0.92 -6.04
N LEU A 18 2.37 -2.25 -6.14
CA LEU A 18 3.69 -2.90 -6.11
C LEU A 18 3.80 -3.85 -7.28
N PRO A 19 4.97 -3.90 -7.97
CA PRO A 19 5.20 -4.91 -8.99
C PRO A 19 5.04 -6.31 -8.42
N ASN A 20 4.44 -7.20 -9.18
CA ASN A 20 4.22 -8.62 -8.82
C ASN A 20 3.23 -8.85 -7.68
N TYR A 21 2.56 -7.81 -7.21
CA TYR A 21 1.44 -7.96 -6.29
C TYR A 21 0.14 -7.74 -7.06
N ILE A 22 -0.75 -8.72 -6.99
CA ILE A 22 -2.07 -8.61 -7.60
C ILE A 22 -2.99 -7.94 -6.59
N GLY A 23 -3.30 -6.66 -6.84
CA GLY A 23 -4.12 -5.88 -5.94
C GLY A 23 -3.60 -4.46 -5.83
N TYR A 24 -4.02 -3.78 -4.80
CA TYR A 24 -3.65 -2.38 -4.58
C TYR A 24 -3.66 -2.06 -3.10
N PHE A 25 -3.03 -0.93 -2.76
CA PHE A 25 -3.02 -0.42 -1.39
C PHE A 25 -3.73 0.93 -1.36
N ASN A 26 -4.51 1.17 -0.33
CA ASN A 26 -5.04 2.50 -0.07
C ASN A 26 -4.87 2.85 1.41
N TRP A 27 -5.04 4.12 1.72
CA TRP A 27 -4.97 4.59 3.09
C TRP A 27 -6.33 4.44 3.76
N ASP A 28 -6.35 3.84 4.94
CA ASP A 28 -7.55 3.73 5.76
C ASP A 28 -7.41 4.68 6.94
N TYR A 29 -8.26 5.70 6.96
CA TYR A 29 -8.20 6.73 8.00
C TYR A 29 -8.67 6.23 9.36
N GLY A 30 -9.47 5.18 9.40
CA GLY A 30 -9.90 4.57 10.65
C GLY A 30 -8.79 3.81 11.34
N ILE A 31 -7.97 3.10 10.57
CA ILE A 31 -6.83 2.34 11.07
C ILE A 31 -5.55 3.17 11.06
N GLU A 32 -5.53 4.24 10.29
CA GLU A 32 -4.35 5.11 10.09
C GLU A 32 -3.16 4.34 9.53
N ASN A 33 -3.43 3.54 8.50
CA ASN A 33 -2.38 2.76 7.86
C ASN A 33 -2.79 2.40 6.43
N LEU A 34 -1.82 1.88 5.67
CA LEU A 34 -2.08 1.29 4.38
C LEU A 34 -2.80 -0.05 4.55
N VAL A 35 -3.77 -0.29 3.69
CA VAL A 35 -4.52 -1.54 3.65
C VAL A 35 -4.37 -2.12 2.27
N PHE A 36 -4.01 -3.40 2.20
CA PHE A 36 -3.86 -4.14 0.95
C PHE A 36 -5.18 -4.81 0.60
N HIS A 37 -5.61 -4.62 -0.64
CA HIS A 37 -6.83 -5.22 -1.19
C HIS A 37 -6.50 -6.08 -2.38
N ASN A 38 -7.01 -7.30 -2.40
CA ASN A 38 -7.00 -8.14 -3.60
C ASN A 38 -8.32 -8.91 -3.68
N ASN A 39 -8.41 -9.82 -4.64
CA ASN A 39 -9.67 -10.57 -4.86
C ASN A 39 -9.96 -11.60 -3.77
N THR A 40 -8.99 -11.90 -2.91
CA THR A 40 -9.11 -12.99 -1.94
C THR A 40 -9.26 -12.49 -0.52
N TYR A 41 -8.54 -11.42 -0.16
CA TYR A 41 -8.53 -10.94 1.23
C TYR A 41 -8.15 -9.46 1.29
N ILE A 42 -8.37 -8.89 2.46
CA ILE A 42 -7.97 -7.52 2.81
C ILE A 42 -7.14 -7.62 4.08
N CYS A 43 -5.99 -6.99 4.10
CA CYS A 43 -5.14 -6.98 5.31
C CYS A 43 -4.42 -5.66 5.44
N VAL A 44 -3.98 -5.35 6.66
CA VAL A 44 -3.15 -4.18 6.90
C VAL A 44 -1.77 -4.44 6.29
N ALA A 45 -1.21 -3.44 5.61
CA ALA A 45 0.06 -3.61 4.91
C ALA A 45 1.20 -4.01 5.85
N ASP A 46 1.16 -3.57 7.09
CA ASP A 46 2.18 -3.93 8.08
C ASP A 46 2.23 -5.43 8.38
N ASP A 47 1.16 -6.17 8.08
CA ASP A 47 1.14 -7.61 8.24
C ASP A 47 1.86 -8.36 7.11
N LEU A 48 2.27 -7.64 6.08
CA LEU A 48 3.03 -8.19 4.96
C LEU A 48 4.52 -7.88 5.18
N ASP A 49 5.24 -8.83 5.77
CA ASP A 49 6.60 -8.58 6.24
C ASP A 49 7.60 -8.20 5.17
N ASP A 50 7.37 -8.63 3.92
CA ASP A 50 8.33 -8.48 2.85
C ASP A 50 8.26 -7.14 2.13
N ILE A 51 7.27 -6.29 2.42
CA ILE A 51 7.08 -5.05 1.66
C ILE A 51 7.70 -3.83 2.32
N LYS A 52 7.97 -3.89 3.62
CA LYS A 52 8.42 -2.71 4.38
C LYS A 52 9.76 -2.17 3.91
N ASN A 53 10.60 -3.04 3.36
CA ASN A 53 11.93 -2.67 2.87
C ASN A 53 11.97 -2.45 1.36
N ARG A 54 10.85 -2.53 0.69
CA ARG A 54 10.81 -2.31 -0.75
C ARG A 54 10.82 -0.82 -1.06
N ASN A 55 11.38 -0.48 -2.22
CA ASN A 55 11.43 0.90 -2.69
C ASN A 55 10.83 1.06 -4.09
N ASP A 56 10.11 0.05 -4.56
CA ASP A 56 9.55 0.01 -5.90
C ASP A 56 8.03 0.28 -5.91
N PHE A 57 7.50 0.83 -4.84
CA PHE A 57 6.11 1.29 -4.83
C PHE A 57 5.90 2.36 -5.88
N TYR A 58 4.73 2.33 -6.50
CA TYR A 58 4.33 3.38 -7.43
C TYR A 58 2.82 3.64 -7.26
N TYR A 59 2.34 4.74 -7.83
CA TYR A 59 0.93 5.02 -7.79
C TYR A 59 0.43 5.34 -9.20
N ILE A 60 -0.85 5.12 -9.41
CA ILE A 60 -1.54 5.47 -10.65
C ILE A 60 -2.32 6.76 -10.43
N ILE A 61 -2.37 7.53 -11.47
CA ILE A 61 -3.04 8.83 -11.45
C ILE A 61 -4.54 8.65 -11.68
#